data_5c8e3c7dc3cf04a31905c5e9acc082d5
#
_entry.id   5c8e3c7dc3cf04a31905c5e9acc082d5
#
_cell.length_a   1.000
_cell.length_b   1.000
_cell.length_c   1.000
_cell.angle_alpha   90.00
_cell.angle_beta   90.00
_cell.angle_gamma   90.00
#
_symmetry.space_group_name_H-M   'P 1'
#
loop_
_entity.id
_entity.type
_entity.pdbx_description
1 polymer ?
#
loop_
_entity_poly.entity_id
_entity_poly.type
_entity_poly.pdbx_seq_one_letter_code
_entity_poly.pdbx_strand_id
1 'polypeptide(L)'
;SLHGGKISVDSVEHQGTTIKIVFPKKNKTSQNISDEAPSKFEALAPVLPAPNVPAKTTATLDNPNLRRILVVEDNDELRSYLVSSLSSIYNVQACANGKEALIIIKEYWPELVLSDIMMPEMRGDELCVAIKSDIEISHIPVLLLTALGEENNILDGLSIGADEYLIKPFSVKILRANIANLLANRELLRMRYANLDIEAKSMVPSANGTNSLDWKFISSVKKIVDENINNPEFSVNVLCESSGMSRTSFYCKLKALTGQSP
;
A
#
# COMPACT_ATOMS: atom_id res chain seq x y z
N SER A 1 -26.18 -8.04 21.93
CA SER A 1 -26.21 -8.77 20.64
C SER A 1 -27.21 -8.09 19.70
N LEU A 2 -26.72 -7.46 18.64
CA LEU A 2 -27.52 -6.68 17.66
C LEU A 2 -28.53 -7.52 16.86
N HIS A 3 -28.44 -8.84 16.88
CA HIS A 3 -29.27 -9.74 16.08
C HIS A 3 -30.06 -10.79 16.88
N GLY A 4 -30.10 -10.69 18.21
CA GLY A 4 -30.90 -11.58 19.09
C GLY A 4 -30.52 -13.06 19.00
N GLY A 5 -29.37 -13.39 18.48
CA GLY A 5 -28.86 -14.77 18.40
C GLY A 5 -28.28 -15.27 19.71
N LYS A 6 -28.21 -16.59 19.89
CA LYS A 6 -27.55 -17.26 21.03
C LYS A 6 -26.32 -18.02 20.54
N ILE A 7 -25.22 -17.88 21.29
CA ILE A 7 -23.99 -18.63 21.09
C ILE A 7 -23.77 -19.52 22.32
N SER A 8 -23.52 -20.80 22.12
CA SER A 8 -23.06 -21.73 23.15
C SER A 8 -21.77 -22.39 22.72
N VAL A 9 -20.90 -22.66 23.68
CA VAL A 9 -19.62 -23.31 23.47
C VAL A 9 -19.54 -24.49 24.43
N ASP A 10 -19.31 -25.68 23.89
CA ASP A 10 -19.04 -26.90 24.62
C ASP A 10 -17.60 -27.35 24.29
N SER A 11 -16.76 -27.45 25.30
CA SER A 11 -15.34 -27.82 25.13
C SER A 11 -14.97 -28.92 26.13
N VAL A 12 -14.38 -29.99 25.63
CA VAL A 12 -13.84 -31.08 26.46
C VAL A 12 -12.36 -31.19 26.15
N GLU A 13 -11.54 -31.17 27.20
CA GLU A 13 -10.10 -31.25 27.08
C GLU A 13 -9.70 -32.56 26.35
N HIS A 14 -8.83 -32.42 25.35
CA HIS A 14 -8.39 -33.49 24.42
C HIS A 14 -9.47 -34.07 23.50
N GLN A 15 -10.72 -33.60 23.52
CA GLN A 15 -11.79 -34.06 22.61
C GLN A 15 -12.26 -33.00 21.62
N GLY A 16 -11.92 -31.73 21.85
CA GLY A 16 -12.25 -30.63 20.95
C GLY A 16 -13.28 -29.66 21.51
N THR A 17 -13.60 -28.65 20.72
CA THR A 17 -14.54 -27.57 21.05
C THR A 17 -15.64 -27.48 19.99
N THR A 18 -16.90 -27.47 20.45
CA THR A 18 -18.08 -27.27 19.60
C THR A 18 -18.67 -25.91 19.87
N ILE A 19 -18.81 -25.07 18.85
CA ILE A 19 -19.47 -23.77 18.92
C ILE A 19 -20.80 -23.86 18.19
N LYS A 20 -21.90 -23.59 18.90
CA LYS A 20 -23.26 -23.59 18.35
C LYS A 20 -23.80 -22.16 18.31
N ILE A 21 -24.14 -21.67 17.13
CA ILE A 21 -24.71 -20.35 16.89
C ILE A 21 -26.15 -20.52 16.41
N VAL A 22 -27.11 -19.91 17.11
CA VAL A 22 -28.53 -19.97 16.78
C VAL A 22 -29.04 -18.58 16.51
N PHE A 23 -29.58 -18.34 15.32
CA PHE A 23 -30.21 -17.07 14.93
C PHE A 23 -31.74 -17.25 14.92
N PRO A 24 -32.54 -16.33 15.51
CA PRO A 24 -33.98 -16.37 15.38
C PRO A 24 -34.37 -16.06 13.92
N LYS A 25 -35.17 -16.95 13.32
CA LYS A 25 -35.73 -16.70 11.99
C LYS A 25 -36.84 -15.66 12.13
N LYS A 26 -36.62 -14.42 11.66
CA LYS A 26 -37.70 -13.43 11.56
C LYS A 26 -38.68 -13.87 10.46
N ASN A 27 -39.92 -14.23 10.82
CA ASN A 27 -41.00 -14.41 9.86
C ASN A 27 -41.30 -13.06 9.20
N LYS A 28 -40.97 -12.90 7.95
CA LYS A 28 -41.50 -11.79 7.13
C LYS A 28 -42.96 -12.08 6.86
N THR A 29 -43.83 -11.19 7.32
CA THR A 29 -45.25 -11.12 6.94
C THR A 29 -45.35 -10.98 5.42
N SER A 30 -46.16 -11.81 4.84
CA SER A 30 -46.38 -12.01 3.42
C SER A 30 -46.63 -10.72 2.64
N GLN A 31 -45.86 -10.50 1.58
CA GLN A 31 -46.36 -9.91 0.35
C GLN A 31 -45.86 -10.78 -0.81
N ASN A 32 -46.82 -11.15 -1.64
CA ASN A 32 -46.72 -12.08 -2.76
C ASN A 32 -45.57 -11.80 -3.70
N ILE A 33 -44.62 -12.74 -3.80
CA ILE A 33 -43.76 -12.92 -4.95
C ILE A 33 -43.79 -14.42 -5.26
N SER A 34 -44.17 -14.72 -6.49
CA SER A 34 -44.34 -16.02 -7.11
C SER A 34 -43.25 -17.03 -6.79
N ASP A 35 -43.69 -18.26 -6.51
CA ASP A 35 -42.90 -19.47 -6.35
C ASP A 35 -42.07 -19.76 -7.63
N GLU A 36 -40.80 -19.41 -7.58
CA GLU A 36 -39.79 -20.15 -8.30
C GLU A 36 -38.78 -20.65 -7.27
N ALA A 37 -38.77 -21.97 -7.10
CA ALA A 37 -37.84 -22.67 -6.24
C ALA A 37 -36.38 -22.46 -6.76
N PRO A 38 -35.46 -21.98 -5.95
CA PRO A 38 -34.06 -22.03 -6.34
C PRO A 38 -33.60 -23.48 -6.29
N SER A 39 -33.21 -23.98 -7.46
CA SER A 39 -32.53 -25.25 -7.68
C SER A 39 -31.33 -25.42 -6.69
N LYS A 40 -31.26 -26.63 -6.18
CA LYS A 40 -30.15 -27.32 -5.51
C LYS A 40 -28.84 -26.54 -5.47
N PHE A 41 -28.45 -26.14 -4.26
CA PHE A 41 -27.03 -25.94 -3.97
C PHE A 41 -26.32 -27.30 -4.15
N GLU A 42 -25.66 -27.49 -5.26
CA GLU A 42 -24.65 -28.53 -5.38
C GLU A 42 -23.56 -28.24 -4.36
N ALA A 43 -23.38 -29.19 -3.46
CA ALA A 43 -22.25 -29.19 -2.55
C ALA A 43 -20.98 -29.12 -3.40
N LEU A 44 -20.25 -28.02 -3.30
CA LEU A 44 -18.90 -27.91 -3.86
C LEU A 44 -18.08 -29.05 -3.23
N ALA A 45 -17.67 -29.97 -4.08
CA ALA A 45 -16.75 -31.03 -3.76
C ALA A 45 -15.48 -30.44 -3.09
N PRO A 46 -14.83 -31.15 -2.16
CA PRO A 46 -13.59 -30.68 -1.55
C PRO A 46 -12.57 -30.45 -2.67
N VAL A 47 -12.11 -29.20 -2.77
CA VAL A 47 -10.99 -28.84 -3.65
C VAL A 47 -9.79 -29.63 -3.13
N LEU A 48 -9.33 -30.58 -3.91
CA LEU A 48 -8.08 -31.29 -3.66
C LEU A 48 -6.94 -30.24 -3.46
N PRO A 49 -6.04 -30.45 -2.52
CA PRO A 49 -4.93 -29.54 -2.34
C PRO A 49 -4.10 -29.50 -3.64
N ALA A 50 -3.95 -28.32 -4.17
CA ALA A 50 -3.02 -28.10 -5.28
C ALA A 50 -1.62 -28.51 -4.85
N PRO A 51 -0.81 -29.11 -5.74
CA PRO A 51 0.52 -29.57 -5.42
C PRO A 51 1.36 -28.38 -4.91
N ASN A 52 2.09 -28.61 -3.81
CA ASN A 52 3.10 -27.70 -3.27
C ASN A 52 4.08 -27.28 -4.37
N VAL A 53 3.84 -26.16 -4.96
CA VAL A 53 4.84 -25.44 -5.76
C VAL A 53 5.59 -24.57 -4.77
N PRO A 54 6.90 -24.69 -4.59
CA PRO A 54 7.66 -23.80 -3.74
C PRO A 54 7.42 -22.37 -4.23
N ALA A 55 7.19 -21.44 -3.30
CA ALA A 55 6.98 -20.03 -3.58
C ALA A 55 8.21 -19.43 -4.28
N LYS A 56 8.30 -19.67 -5.59
CA LYS A 56 9.09 -18.83 -6.47
C LYS A 56 8.24 -17.59 -6.70
N THR A 57 8.78 -16.46 -6.32
CA THR A 57 8.40 -15.13 -6.77
C THR A 57 7.81 -15.24 -8.17
N THR A 58 6.48 -15.19 -8.28
CA THR A 58 5.83 -15.16 -9.60
C THR A 58 6.18 -13.79 -10.17
N ALA A 59 7.22 -13.76 -10.99
CA ALA A 59 7.47 -12.66 -11.90
C ALA A 59 6.22 -12.56 -12.79
N THR A 60 5.28 -11.73 -12.38
CA THR A 60 4.24 -11.23 -13.27
C THR A 60 4.97 -10.56 -14.42
N LEU A 61 4.60 -10.89 -15.65
CA LEU A 61 5.11 -10.25 -16.85
C LEU A 61 5.06 -8.75 -16.64
N ASP A 62 6.22 -8.14 -16.48
CA ASP A 62 6.36 -6.72 -16.15
C ASP A 62 5.79 -5.94 -17.35
N ASN A 63 4.58 -5.46 -17.22
CA ASN A 63 3.95 -4.61 -18.23
C ASN A 63 4.38 -3.17 -17.95
N PRO A 64 5.26 -2.57 -18.77
CA PRO A 64 5.84 -1.26 -18.51
C PRO A 64 4.80 -0.12 -18.43
N ASN A 65 3.56 -0.40 -18.87
CA ASN A 65 2.46 0.57 -18.83
C ASN A 65 1.65 0.51 -17.53
N LEU A 66 1.85 -0.50 -16.68
CA LEU A 66 1.15 -0.63 -15.42
C LEU A 66 1.98 -0.06 -14.27
N ARG A 67 1.31 0.64 -13.35
CA ARG A 67 1.93 1.18 -12.13
C ARG A 67 2.35 0.04 -11.20
N ARG A 68 3.48 0.21 -10.54
CA ARG A 68 4.09 -0.80 -9.67
C ARG A 68 3.62 -0.63 -8.23
N ILE A 69 3.13 -1.71 -7.63
CA ILE A 69 2.68 -1.74 -6.24
C ILE A 69 3.42 -2.86 -5.50
N LEU A 70 3.87 -2.58 -4.28
CA LEU A 70 4.38 -3.58 -3.36
C LEU A 70 3.33 -3.90 -2.31
N VAL A 71 3.00 -5.18 -2.14
CA VAL A 71 2.11 -5.71 -1.10
C VAL A 71 2.96 -6.38 -0.03
N VAL A 72 2.79 -5.98 1.22
CA VAL A 72 3.50 -6.53 2.38
C VAL A 72 2.46 -7.08 3.36
N GLU A 73 2.39 -8.40 3.48
CA GLU A 73 1.38 -9.11 4.28
C GLU A 73 1.97 -10.47 4.69
N ASP A 74 1.96 -10.80 5.96
CA ASP A 74 2.54 -12.05 6.48
C ASP A 74 1.65 -13.26 6.22
N ASN A 75 0.32 -13.07 6.18
CA ASN A 75 -0.63 -14.14 5.88
C ASN A 75 -0.60 -14.49 4.39
N ASP A 76 -0.16 -15.71 4.06
CA ASP A 76 -0.01 -16.21 2.68
C ASP A 76 -1.32 -16.19 1.88
N GLU A 77 -2.45 -16.50 2.52
CA GLU A 77 -3.76 -16.53 1.85
C GLU A 77 -4.21 -15.12 1.50
N LEU A 78 -4.12 -14.19 2.47
CA LEU A 78 -4.49 -12.79 2.25
C LEU A 78 -3.54 -12.12 1.26
N ARG A 79 -2.22 -12.38 1.36
CA ARG A 79 -1.22 -11.90 0.40
C ARG A 79 -1.54 -12.35 -1.03
N SER A 80 -1.81 -13.64 -1.22
CA SER A 80 -2.19 -14.21 -2.53
C SER A 80 -3.49 -13.62 -3.07
N TYR A 81 -4.47 -13.40 -2.19
CA TYR A 81 -5.74 -12.76 -2.54
C TYR A 81 -5.56 -11.31 -2.98
N LEU A 82 -4.76 -10.51 -2.25
CA LEU A 82 -4.44 -9.13 -2.60
C LEU A 82 -3.71 -9.04 -3.95
N VAL A 83 -2.67 -9.86 -4.15
CA VAL A 83 -1.94 -9.95 -5.41
C VAL A 83 -2.89 -10.28 -6.56
N SER A 84 -3.67 -11.35 -6.44
CA SER A 84 -4.65 -11.76 -7.46
C SER A 84 -5.65 -10.65 -7.79
N SER A 85 -6.14 -9.96 -6.74
CA SER A 85 -7.12 -8.89 -6.88
C SER A 85 -6.55 -7.63 -7.56
N LEU A 86 -5.26 -7.35 -7.44
CA LEU A 86 -4.64 -6.12 -7.94
C LEU A 86 -3.90 -6.32 -9.27
N SER A 87 -3.41 -7.54 -9.58
CA SER A 87 -2.58 -7.81 -10.76
C SER A 87 -3.28 -7.57 -12.09
N SER A 88 -4.62 -7.46 -12.11
CA SER A 88 -5.37 -7.10 -13.33
C SER A 88 -5.18 -5.65 -13.77
N ILE A 89 -4.73 -4.76 -12.87
CA ILE A 89 -4.65 -3.31 -13.08
C ILE A 89 -3.30 -2.70 -12.66
N TYR A 90 -2.46 -3.47 -11.98
CA TYR A 90 -1.14 -3.03 -11.49
C TYR A 90 -0.09 -4.13 -11.69
N ASN A 91 1.17 -3.74 -11.81
CA ASN A 91 2.28 -4.66 -11.59
C ASN A 91 2.46 -4.82 -10.08
N VAL A 92 2.30 -6.03 -9.57
CA VAL A 92 2.30 -6.29 -8.13
C VAL A 92 3.45 -7.22 -7.78
N GLN A 93 4.33 -6.75 -6.88
CA GLN A 93 5.23 -7.61 -6.13
C GLN A 93 4.73 -7.75 -4.69
N ALA A 94 5.12 -8.84 -4.02
CA ALA A 94 4.69 -9.08 -2.65
C ALA A 94 5.79 -9.73 -1.83
N CYS A 95 5.78 -9.45 -0.51
CA CYS A 95 6.66 -10.05 0.48
C CYS A 95 5.94 -10.23 1.81
N ALA A 96 6.59 -10.92 2.77
CA ALA A 96 5.96 -11.36 3.99
C ALA A 96 6.22 -10.45 5.21
N ASN A 97 7.19 -9.53 5.14
CA ASN A 97 7.55 -8.66 6.26
C ASN A 97 8.21 -7.36 5.80
N GLY A 98 8.31 -6.39 6.73
CA GLY A 98 8.86 -5.08 6.43
C GLY A 98 10.35 -5.06 6.07
N LYS A 99 11.14 -6.02 6.56
CA LYS A 99 12.58 -6.09 6.22
C LYS A 99 12.80 -6.48 4.77
N GLU A 100 12.08 -7.50 4.30
CA GLU A 100 12.07 -7.88 2.88
C GLU A 100 11.57 -6.72 2.00
N ALA A 101 10.52 -6.02 2.47
CA ALA A 101 9.96 -4.88 1.76
C ALA A 101 11.00 -3.78 1.51
N LEU A 102 11.85 -3.42 2.49
CA LEU A 102 12.89 -2.39 2.32
C LEU A 102 13.92 -2.77 1.25
N ILE A 103 14.25 -4.06 1.10
CA ILE A 103 15.15 -4.54 0.05
C ILE A 103 14.47 -4.41 -1.30
N ILE A 104 13.23 -4.93 -1.41
CA ILE A 104 12.46 -4.91 -2.66
C ILE A 104 12.18 -3.48 -3.13
N ILE A 105 11.87 -2.55 -2.23
CA ILE A 105 11.61 -1.15 -2.57
C ILE A 105 12.79 -0.54 -3.35
N LYS A 106 14.02 -0.80 -2.95
CA LYS A 106 15.24 -0.26 -3.59
C LYS A 106 15.57 -0.91 -4.95
N GLU A 107 15.03 -2.09 -5.22
CA GLU A 107 15.22 -2.80 -6.50
C GLU A 107 14.05 -2.56 -7.45
N TYR A 108 12.83 -2.64 -6.93
CA TYR A 108 11.59 -2.60 -7.72
C TYR A 108 11.06 -1.18 -7.96
N TRP A 109 11.35 -0.23 -7.06
CA TRP A 109 10.86 1.15 -7.09
C TRP A 109 9.33 1.22 -7.25
N PRO A 110 8.55 0.72 -6.28
CA PRO A 110 7.10 0.77 -6.35
C PRO A 110 6.58 2.21 -6.27
N GLU A 111 5.45 2.47 -6.89
CA GLU A 111 4.76 3.76 -6.81
C GLU A 111 3.82 3.86 -5.59
N LEU A 112 3.57 2.72 -4.92
CA LEU A 112 2.81 2.63 -3.68
C LEU A 112 3.19 1.35 -2.93
N VAL A 113 3.25 1.46 -1.60
CA VAL A 113 3.38 0.32 -0.68
C VAL A 113 2.05 0.12 0.05
N LEU A 114 1.49 -1.09 -0.05
CA LEU A 114 0.36 -1.57 0.73
C LEU A 114 0.89 -2.53 1.80
N SER A 115 0.74 -2.21 3.08
CA SER A 115 1.32 -3.03 4.15
C SER A 115 0.32 -3.32 5.26
N ASP A 116 0.29 -4.56 5.74
CA ASP A 116 -0.30 -4.84 7.06
C ASP A 116 0.54 -4.16 8.14
N ILE A 117 -0.09 -3.81 9.26
CA ILE A 117 0.60 -3.27 10.44
C ILE A 117 1.25 -4.40 11.24
N MET A 118 0.51 -5.48 11.47
CA MET A 118 0.91 -6.55 12.38
C MET A 118 1.63 -7.68 11.65
N MET A 119 2.93 -7.55 11.49
CA MET A 119 3.78 -8.53 10.82
C MET A 119 4.99 -8.90 11.70
N PRO A 120 5.55 -10.12 11.52
CA PRO A 120 6.79 -10.52 12.18
C PRO A 120 8.00 -9.73 11.65
N GLU A 121 9.08 -9.74 12.39
CA GLU A 121 10.39 -9.14 12.10
C GLU A 121 10.39 -7.60 12.02
N MET A 122 9.55 -7.00 11.21
CA MET A 122 9.36 -5.55 11.08
C MET A 122 7.89 -5.28 10.80
N ARG A 123 7.25 -4.51 11.67
CA ARG A 123 5.86 -4.10 11.58
C ARG A 123 5.66 -3.09 10.44
N GLY A 124 4.41 -2.96 9.94
CA GLY A 124 4.09 -2.02 8.87
C GLY A 124 4.23 -0.55 9.27
N ASP A 125 4.00 -0.22 10.53
CA ASP A 125 4.24 1.12 11.07
C ASP A 125 5.74 1.45 11.12
N GLU A 126 6.59 0.52 11.54
CA GLU A 126 8.05 0.65 11.51
C GLU A 126 8.57 0.78 10.08
N LEU A 127 8.02 -0.03 9.15
CA LEU A 127 8.31 0.07 7.72
C LEU A 127 7.94 1.45 7.17
N CYS A 128 6.76 1.98 7.54
CA CYS A 128 6.33 3.30 7.13
C CYS A 128 7.30 4.39 7.61
N VAL A 129 7.69 4.37 8.89
CA VAL A 129 8.69 5.30 9.45
C VAL A 129 10.00 5.19 8.68
N ALA A 130 10.48 3.98 8.40
CA ALA A 130 11.72 3.76 7.65
C ALA A 130 11.62 4.35 6.24
N ILE A 131 10.52 4.13 5.50
CA ILE A 131 10.29 4.71 4.17
C ILE A 131 10.26 6.25 4.25
N LYS A 132 9.49 6.82 5.20
CA LYS A 132 9.29 8.27 5.29
C LYS A 132 10.53 9.03 5.80
N SER A 133 11.46 8.33 6.45
CA SER A 133 12.72 8.90 6.95
C SER A 133 13.87 8.77 5.96
N ASP A 134 13.79 7.88 4.99
CA ASP A 134 14.84 7.70 3.96
C ASP A 134 14.61 8.66 2.80
N ILE A 135 15.57 9.58 2.58
CA ILE A 135 15.48 10.60 1.53
C ILE A 135 15.30 9.99 0.13
N GLU A 136 15.79 8.79 -0.12
CA GLU A 136 15.68 8.15 -1.44
C GLU A 136 14.25 7.71 -1.76
N ILE A 137 13.50 7.22 -0.76
CA ILE A 137 12.21 6.55 -0.94
C ILE A 137 11.05 7.23 -0.21
N SER A 138 11.30 8.36 0.50
CA SER A 138 10.29 9.11 1.27
C SER A 138 9.06 9.54 0.47
N HIS A 139 9.22 9.68 -0.84
CA HIS A 139 8.14 10.06 -1.77
C HIS A 139 7.11 8.95 -2.01
N ILE A 140 7.42 7.69 -1.68
CA ILE A 140 6.53 6.56 -1.93
C ILE A 140 5.35 6.61 -0.93
N PRO A 141 4.09 6.65 -1.40
CA PRO A 141 2.93 6.60 -0.53
C PRO A 141 2.80 5.22 0.11
N VAL A 142 2.42 5.23 1.39
CA VAL A 142 2.19 4.03 2.20
C VAL A 142 0.73 3.99 2.64
N LEU A 143 0.02 2.91 2.27
CA LEU A 143 -1.32 2.58 2.73
C LEU A 143 -1.20 1.43 3.73
N LEU A 144 -1.61 1.69 4.97
CA LEU A 144 -1.57 0.70 6.05
C LEU A 144 -2.91 0.00 6.23
N LEU A 145 -2.88 -1.33 6.34
CA LEU A 145 -4.02 -2.16 6.69
C LEU A 145 -4.03 -2.38 8.20
N THR A 146 -5.13 -2.05 8.88
CA THR A 146 -5.24 -2.09 10.35
C THR A 146 -6.44 -2.91 10.79
N ALA A 147 -6.36 -3.55 11.96
CA ALA A 147 -7.50 -4.26 12.55
C ALA A 147 -8.45 -3.27 13.27
N LEU A 148 -9.75 -3.62 13.31
CA LEU A 148 -10.74 -2.89 14.10
C LEU A 148 -10.37 -2.94 15.59
N GLY A 149 -10.27 -1.79 16.25
CA GLY A 149 -9.89 -1.66 17.68
C GLY A 149 -8.49 -1.12 17.92
N GLU A 150 -7.68 -0.95 16.88
CA GLU A 150 -6.38 -0.26 16.95
C GLU A 150 -6.49 1.26 16.73
N GLU A 151 -7.72 1.81 16.82
CA GLU A 151 -8.00 3.23 16.58
C GLU A 151 -7.20 4.17 17.50
N ASN A 152 -6.88 3.75 18.73
CA ASN A 152 -5.99 4.50 19.60
C ASN A 152 -4.54 4.54 19.09
N ASN A 153 -4.11 3.49 18.38
CA ASN A 153 -2.82 3.45 17.70
C ASN A 153 -2.85 4.27 16.40
N ILE A 154 -4.02 4.50 15.78
CA ILE A 154 -4.17 5.38 14.61
C ILE A 154 -3.95 6.85 15.00
N LEU A 155 -4.39 7.30 16.17
CA LEU A 155 -4.12 8.66 16.66
C LEU A 155 -2.62 8.86 16.95
N ASP A 156 -1.95 7.84 17.48
CA ASP A 156 -0.49 7.81 17.57
C ASP A 156 0.14 7.63 16.18
N GLY A 157 -0.54 6.92 15.29
CA GLY A 157 -0.13 6.63 13.92
C GLY A 157 -0.23 7.81 12.94
N LEU A 158 -1.03 8.84 13.21
CA LEU A 158 -0.98 10.12 12.47
C LEU A 158 0.39 10.80 12.62
N SER A 159 1.15 10.46 13.67
CA SER A 159 2.55 10.87 13.85
C SER A 159 3.54 10.02 13.02
N ILE A 160 3.13 8.84 12.53
CA ILE A 160 3.98 7.90 11.77
C ILE A 160 4.17 8.35 10.32
N GLY A 161 3.26 9.20 9.80
CA GLY A 161 3.36 9.79 8.47
C GLY A 161 2.87 8.86 7.34
N ALA A 162 2.03 7.86 7.63
CA ALA A 162 1.34 7.10 6.60
C ALA A 162 0.39 8.00 5.79
N ASP A 163 0.28 7.74 4.49
CA ASP A 163 -0.55 8.55 3.60
C ASP A 163 -2.04 8.18 3.71
N GLU A 164 -2.36 6.93 4.09
CA GLU A 164 -3.73 6.44 4.24
C GLU A 164 -3.77 5.19 5.14
N TYR A 165 -4.94 4.95 5.77
CA TYR A 165 -5.24 3.77 6.57
C TYR A 165 -6.51 3.11 6.08
N LEU A 166 -6.54 1.77 6.06
CA LEU A 166 -7.71 0.99 5.70
C LEU A 166 -7.99 -0.08 6.75
N ILE A 167 -9.16 0.01 7.39
CA ILE A 167 -9.56 -0.88 8.49
C ILE A 167 -10.03 -2.22 7.92
N LYS A 168 -9.50 -3.32 8.43
CA LYS A 168 -9.95 -4.70 8.18
C LYS A 168 -11.23 -4.99 9.01
N PRO A 169 -12.30 -5.62 8.45
CA PRO A 169 -12.40 -6.14 7.08
C PRO A 169 -12.82 -5.07 6.07
N PHE A 170 -12.23 -5.10 4.89
CA PHE A 170 -12.51 -4.17 3.80
C PHE A 170 -12.95 -4.89 2.52
N SER A 171 -13.59 -4.16 1.62
CA SER A 171 -13.87 -4.67 0.29
C SER A 171 -12.75 -4.30 -0.69
N VAL A 172 -12.48 -5.16 -1.68
CA VAL A 172 -11.51 -4.88 -2.75
C VAL A 172 -11.85 -3.59 -3.52
N LYS A 173 -13.14 -3.24 -3.62
CA LYS A 173 -13.55 -1.99 -4.26
C LYS A 173 -13.03 -0.76 -3.51
N ILE A 174 -13.13 -0.76 -2.17
CA ILE A 174 -12.63 0.33 -1.33
C ILE A 174 -11.10 0.37 -1.40
N LEU A 175 -10.42 -0.78 -1.30
CA LEU A 175 -8.98 -0.86 -1.43
C LEU A 175 -8.49 -0.26 -2.76
N ARG A 176 -9.08 -0.67 -3.89
CA ARG A 176 -8.74 -0.14 -5.21
C ARG A 176 -8.99 1.36 -5.33
N ALA A 177 -10.08 1.87 -4.74
CA ALA A 177 -10.38 3.29 -4.74
C ALA A 177 -9.33 4.10 -3.95
N ASN A 178 -8.91 3.62 -2.77
CA ASN A 178 -7.87 4.28 -1.96
C ASN A 178 -6.52 4.28 -2.69
N ILE A 179 -6.12 3.15 -3.28
CA ILE A 179 -4.90 3.07 -4.11
C ILE A 179 -4.97 4.08 -5.26
N ALA A 180 -6.07 4.11 -6.01
CA ALA A 180 -6.25 5.03 -7.13
C ALA A 180 -6.17 6.50 -6.69
N ASN A 181 -6.79 6.85 -5.54
CA ASN A 181 -6.74 8.20 -4.98
C ASN A 181 -5.33 8.60 -4.57
N LEU A 182 -4.59 7.72 -3.89
CA LEU A 182 -3.20 7.99 -3.50
C LEU A 182 -2.30 8.21 -4.72
N LEU A 183 -2.44 7.36 -5.74
CA LEU A 183 -1.68 7.51 -6.98
C LEU A 183 -2.07 8.77 -7.76
N ALA A 184 -3.35 9.15 -7.78
CA ALA A 184 -3.83 10.40 -8.40
C ALA A 184 -3.31 11.64 -7.66
N ASN A 185 -3.31 11.63 -6.32
CA ASN A 185 -2.76 12.72 -5.52
C ASN A 185 -1.26 12.91 -5.78
N ARG A 186 -0.51 11.81 -5.96
CA ARG A 186 0.90 11.88 -6.36
C ARG A 186 1.09 12.51 -7.74
N GLU A 187 0.22 12.19 -8.69
CA GLU A 187 0.28 12.80 -10.03
C GLU A 187 0.01 14.31 -9.99
N LEU A 188 -0.95 14.75 -9.16
CA LEU A 188 -1.21 16.18 -8.95
C LEU A 188 0.00 16.88 -8.31
N LEU A 189 0.67 16.27 -7.34
CA LEU A 189 1.89 16.80 -6.75
C LEU A 189 3.02 16.87 -7.77
N ARG A 190 3.18 15.85 -8.61
CA ARG A 190 4.15 15.81 -9.71
C ARG A 190 3.96 16.96 -10.68
N MET A 191 2.71 17.23 -11.10
CA MET A 191 2.39 18.37 -11.95
C MET A 191 2.75 19.71 -11.29
N ARG A 192 2.53 19.83 -9.97
CA ARG A 192 2.91 21.03 -9.23
C ARG A 192 4.42 21.22 -9.18
N TYR A 193 5.18 20.16 -8.91
CA TYR A 193 6.65 20.23 -8.91
C TYR A 193 7.24 20.51 -10.30
N ALA A 194 6.63 19.96 -11.36
CA ALA A 194 7.07 20.22 -12.74
C ALA A 194 6.82 21.67 -13.20
N ASN A 195 5.77 22.33 -12.65
CA ASN A 195 5.38 23.69 -13.03
C ASN A 195 5.85 24.77 -12.02
N LEU A 196 6.74 24.43 -11.11
CA LEU A 196 7.27 25.38 -10.13
C LEU A 196 8.19 26.43 -10.80
N ASP A 197 7.56 27.45 -11.35
CA ASP A 197 8.14 28.79 -11.39
C ASP A 197 8.23 29.27 -9.94
N ILE A 198 9.46 29.28 -9.41
CA ILE A 198 9.75 29.38 -7.96
C ILE A 198 9.72 30.85 -7.51
N GLU A 199 8.79 31.64 -7.97
CA GLU A 199 8.51 32.96 -7.36
C GLU A 199 7.55 32.88 -6.17
N ALA A 200 6.90 31.75 -5.92
CA ALA A 200 6.05 31.58 -4.75
C ALA A 200 6.86 31.24 -3.48
N LYS A 201 7.60 32.22 -2.96
CA LYS A 201 8.25 32.21 -1.63
C LYS A 201 7.27 32.01 -0.46
N SER A 202 5.99 31.80 -0.67
CA SER A 202 4.95 31.82 0.37
C SER A 202 4.10 30.58 0.50
N MET A 203 4.37 29.50 -0.23
CA MET A 203 3.66 28.24 -0.04
C MET A 203 4.58 27.18 0.54
N VAL A 204 4.80 27.26 1.85
CA VAL A 204 5.09 26.04 2.63
C VAL A 204 3.87 25.14 2.44
N PRO A 205 4.00 23.94 1.85
CA PRO A 205 2.85 23.07 1.66
C PRO A 205 2.26 22.76 3.03
N SER A 206 1.04 23.22 3.28
CA SER A 206 0.25 22.81 4.42
C SER A 206 0.16 21.29 4.43
N ALA A 207 0.38 20.74 5.55
CA ALA A 207 0.12 19.47 6.23
C ALA A 207 -0.55 18.27 5.50
N ASN A 208 -0.92 18.34 4.24
CA ASN A 208 -1.59 17.23 3.54
C ASN A 208 -0.75 16.74 2.35
N GLY A 209 0.17 15.82 2.63
CA GLY A 209 0.74 14.93 1.60
C GLY A 209 2.11 15.27 1.00
N THR A 210 2.77 16.35 1.39
CA THR A 210 4.16 16.62 0.99
C THR A 210 5.10 16.34 2.14
N ASN A 211 5.93 15.31 1.98
CA ASN A 211 7.01 15.06 2.92
C ASN A 211 8.01 16.24 2.84
N SER A 212 8.39 16.77 4.00
CA SER A 212 9.38 17.86 4.09
C SER A 212 10.71 17.50 3.43
N LEU A 213 11.06 16.20 3.37
CA LEU A 213 12.25 15.69 2.70
C LEU A 213 12.17 15.81 1.18
N ASP A 214 11.00 15.61 0.58
CA ASP A 214 10.81 15.74 -0.86
C ASP A 214 10.98 17.19 -1.31
N TRP A 215 10.41 18.12 -0.53
CA TRP A 215 10.60 19.55 -0.78
C TRP A 215 12.06 19.98 -0.64
N LYS A 216 12.75 19.54 0.42
CA LYS A 216 14.19 19.81 0.62
C LYS A 216 15.00 19.26 -0.52
N PHE A 217 14.71 18.04 -0.99
CA PHE A 217 15.39 17.44 -2.14
C PHE A 217 15.23 18.29 -3.40
N ILE A 218 13.99 18.62 -3.81
CA ILE A 218 13.74 19.42 -5.00
C ILE A 218 14.39 20.81 -4.90
N SER A 219 14.28 21.46 -3.75
CA SER A 219 14.88 22.78 -3.52
C SER A 219 16.41 22.74 -3.61
N SER A 220 17.03 21.68 -3.07
CA SER A 220 18.48 21.48 -3.15
C SER A 220 18.94 21.22 -4.58
N VAL A 221 18.23 20.34 -5.32
CA VAL A 221 18.53 20.04 -6.73
C VAL A 221 18.46 21.32 -7.56
N LYS A 222 17.40 22.12 -7.41
CA LYS A 222 17.28 23.38 -8.12
C LYS A 222 18.42 24.33 -7.79
N LYS A 223 18.74 24.52 -6.52
CA LYS A 223 19.84 25.39 -6.09
C LYS A 223 21.15 24.99 -6.75
N ILE A 224 21.48 23.68 -6.75
CA ILE A 224 22.72 23.18 -7.37
C ILE A 224 22.70 23.46 -8.88
N VAL A 225 21.57 23.28 -9.57
CA VAL A 225 21.45 23.58 -11.01
C VAL A 225 21.62 25.08 -11.27
N ASP A 226 20.95 25.95 -10.51
CA ASP A 226 21.02 27.42 -10.67
C ASP A 226 22.45 27.94 -10.44
N GLU A 227 23.18 27.37 -9.46
CA GLU A 227 24.58 27.73 -9.16
C GLU A 227 25.56 27.29 -10.26
N ASN A 228 25.21 26.26 -11.03
CA ASN A 228 26.09 25.66 -12.04
C ASN A 228 25.62 25.85 -13.49
N ILE A 229 24.58 26.66 -13.74
CA ILE A 229 23.99 26.82 -15.07
C ILE A 229 24.99 27.31 -16.14
N ASN A 230 26.02 28.04 -15.73
CA ASN A 230 27.08 28.55 -16.61
C ASN A 230 28.35 27.69 -16.63
N ASN A 231 28.35 26.57 -15.91
CA ASN A 231 29.51 25.69 -15.81
C ASN A 231 29.45 24.59 -16.89
N PRO A 232 30.32 24.61 -17.92
CA PRO A 232 30.31 23.61 -18.98
C PRO A 232 30.67 22.21 -18.52
N GLU A 233 31.35 22.06 -17.37
CA GLU A 233 31.70 20.77 -16.77
C GLU A 233 30.60 20.22 -15.89
N PHE A 234 29.48 20.94 -15.70
CA PHE A 234 28.37 20.46 -14.88
C PHE A 234 27.66 19.30 -15.55
N SER A 235 27.52 18.21 -14.82
CA SER A 235 26.94 16.96 -15.30
C SER A 235 26.00 16.36 -14.26
N VAL A 236 25.16 15.42 -14.70
CA VAL A 236 24.25 14.68 -13.80
C VAL A 236 25.02 13.92 -12.72
N ASN A 237 26.28 13.50 -13.00
CA ASN A 237 27.11 12.83 -11.99
C ASN A 237 27.46 13.78 -10.83
N VAL A 238 27.85 15.02 -11.15
CA VAL A 238 28.11 16.08 -10.14
C VAL A 238 26.84 16.33 -9.31
N LEU A 239 25.68 16.36 -9.96
CA LEU A 239 24.40 16.57 -9.29
C LEU A 239 24.05 15.41 -8.32
N CYS A 240 24.29 14.15 -8.73
CA CYS A 240 24.08 12.98 -7.87
C CYS A 240 25.03 13.00 -6.67
N GLU A 241 26.33 13.26 -6.87
CA GLU A 241 27.34 13.36 -5.82
C GLU A 241 27.00 14.48 -4.83
N SER A 242 26.62 15.65 -5.31
CA SER A 242 26.20 16.78 -4.47
C SER A 242 24.93 16.49 -3.66
N SER A 243 24.08 15.61 -4.15
CA SER A 243 22.86 15.18 -3.47
C SER A 243 23.08 14.00 -2.51
N GLY A 244 24.30 13.40 -2.49
CA GLY A 244 24.62 12.23 -1.67
C GLY A 244 23.87 10.95 -2.06
N MET A 245 23.42 10.86 -3.31
CA MET A 245 22.57 9.76 -3.79
C MET A 245 23.25 8.97 -4.90
N SER A 246 22.92 7.67 -4.99
CA SER A 246 23.28 6.89 -6.17
C SER A 246 22.58 7.45 -7.42
N ARG A 247 23.19 7.24 -8.60
CA ARG A 247 22.57 7.69 -9.86
C ARG A 247 21.16 7.11 -10.05
N THR A 248 20.97 5.83 -9.77
CA THR A 248 19.69 5.15 -9.89
C THR A 248 18.65 5.75 -8.94
N SER A 249 18.98 5.90 -7.65
CA SER A 249 18.08 6.49 -6.65
C SER A 249 17.70 7.92 -7.02
N PHE A 250 18.69 8.72 -7.45
CA PHE A 250 18.45 10.10 -7.88
C PHE A 250 17.48 10.18 -9.06
N TYR A 251 17.72 9.38 -10.13
CA TYR A 251 16.84 9.34 -11.29
C TYR A 251 15.42 8.89 -10.94
N CYS A 252 15.30 7.82 -10.16
CA CYS A 252 13.99 7.29 -9.74
C CYS A 252 13.23 8.33 -8.92
N LYS A 253 13.88 8.95 -7.93
CA LYS A 253 13.24 9.96 -7.08
C LYS A 253 12.87 11.22 -7.86
N LEU A 254 13.78 11.77 -8.66
CA LEU A 254 13.49 12.97 -9.44
C LEU A 254 12.32 12.73 -10.41
N LYS A 255 12.34 11.61 -11.14
CA LYS A 255 11.26 11.21 -12.04
C LYS A 255 9.95 10.99 -11.29
N ALA A 256 9.99 10.39 -10.10
CA ALA A 256 8.81 10.18 -9.28
C ALA A 256 8.19 11.51 -8.80
N LEU A 257 9.00 12.52 -8.48
CA LEU A 257 8.55 13.82 -7.98
C LEU A 257 8.16 14.80 -9.09
N THR A 258 8.88 14.82 -10.21
CA THR A 258 8.69 15.84 -11.26
C THR A 258 8.10 15.29 -12.54
N GLY A 259 8.09 13.98 -12.75
CA GLY A 259 7.74 13.36 -14.04
C GLY A 259 8.84 13.44 -15.09
N GLN A 260 9.93 14.15 -14.82
CA GLN A 260 11.02 14.41 -15.76
C GLN A 260 12.27 13.64 -15.34
N SER A 261 13.08 13.24 -16.32
CA SER A 261 14.43 12.74 -16.08
C SER A 261 15.42 13.90 -16.02
N PRO A 262 16.54 13.75 -15.28
CA PRO A 262 17.61 14.73 -15.24
C PRO A 262 18.24 14.97 -16.59
#